data_52bc6b07a82f17b926f836b1ed7e2d10
#
_entry.id   52bc6b07a82f17b926f836b1ed7e2d10
#
_cell.length_a   1.000
_cell.length_b   1.000
_cell.length_c   1.000
_cell.angle_alpha   90.00
_cell.angle_beta   90.00
_cell.angle_gamma   90.00
#
_symmetry.space_group_name_H-M   'P 1'
#
loop_
_entity.id
_entity.type
_entity.pdbx_description
1 polymer ?
#
loop_
_entity_poly.entity_id
_entity_poly.type
_entity_poly.pdbx_seq_one_letter_code
_entity_poly.pdbx_strand_id
1 'polypeptide(L)'
;MPPELPRLNVQSFPRPPLMEKTPRHLIVRYQGQTIAETKDAYWVLETHHSPTYYLPVTSLSPNFRLTPTTKSTFCEYKGWATYYSISLPLPSASSRSPQKHEISNRIWSYQSPTPQYEALKGHVSFYTGPWHCFVDGEKVVPQPGDFYGGWTTSELDGLVKGSAETRWM
;
A
#
# COMPACT_ATOMS: atom_id res chain seq x y z
N MET A 1 -17.49 25.44 4.29
CA MET A 1 -16.51 24.57 4.98
C MET A 1 -17.03 23.15 4.98
N PRO A 2 -16.34 22.29 4.23
CA PRO A 2 -16.71 20.90 4.36
C PRO A 2 -16.49 20.46 5.81
N PRO A 3 -17.36 19.59 6.36
CA PRO A 3 -17.13 19.08 7.69
C PRO A 3 -15.79 18.33 7.72
N GLU A 4 -15.00 18.58 8.75
CA GLU A 4 -13.79 17.81 8.95
C GLU A 4 -14.15 16.33 9.11
N LEU A 5 -13.43 15.47 8.38
CA LEU A 5 -13.58 14.03 8.58
C LEU A 5 -13.18 13.68 10.01
N PRO A 6 -13.88 12.72 10.67
CA PRO A 6 -13.48 12.28 11.98
C PRO A 6 -12.03 11.79 11.95
N ARG A 7 -11.23 12.19 12.93
CA ARG A 7 -9.87 11.71 13.06
C ARG A 7 -9.89 10.24 13.52
N LEU A 8 -8.95 9.48 13.00
CA LEU A 8 -8.82 8.06 13.30
C LEU A 8 -7.67 7.86 14.27
N ASN A 9 -7.93 7.19 15.40
CA ASN A 9 -6.91 6.87 16.36
C ASN A 9 -6.41 5.43 16.13
N VAL A 10 -5.15 5.29 15.73
CA VAL A 10 -4.56 3.98 15.44
C VAL A 10 -4.52 3.07 16.66
N GLN A 11 -4.55 3.62 17.86
CA GLN A 11 -4.61 2.83 19.10
C GLN A 11 -5.95 2.14 19.28
N SER A 12 -7.00 2.65 18.64
CA SER A 12 -8.34 2.06 18.67
C SER A 12 -8.58 1.02 17.59
N PHE A 13 -7.63 0.83 16.67
CA PHE A 13 -7.77 -0.19 15.63
C PHE A 13 -7.69 -1.58 16.25
N PRO A 14 -8.45 -2.56 15.71
CA PRO A 14 -8.59 -3.87 16.35
C PRO A 14 -7.45 -4.84 16.07
N ARG A 15 -7.40 -5.90 16.85
CA ARG A 15 -6.70 -7.16 16.59
C ARG A 15 -7.69 -8.31 16.85
N PRO A 16 -7.86 -9.25 15.90
CA PRO A 16 -7.27 -9.30 14.54
C PRO A 16 -7.57 -8.05 13.72
N PRO A 17 -6.72 -7.77 12.70
CA PRO A 17 -6.94 -6.59 11.87
C PRO A 17 -8.31 -6.56 11.22
N LEU A 18 -8.92 -5.39 11.16
CA LEU A 18 -10.19 -5.17 10.47
C LEU A 18 -9.91 -4.91 8.99
N MET A 19 -10.57 -5.67 8.12
CA MET A 19 -10.55 -5.43 6.67
C MET A 19 -11.94 -4.95 6.25
N GLU A 20 -11.98 -3.84 5.52
CA GLU A 20 -13.23 -3.32 4.96
C GLU A 20 -12.98 -2.52 3.70
N LYS A 21 -14.03 -2.36 2.90
CA LYS A 21 -13.99 -1.46 1.76
C LYS A 21 -13.79 -0.03 2.22
N THR A 22 -13.00 0.72 1.47
CA THR A 22 -12.86 2.16 1.69
C THR A 22 -13.24 2.92 0.43
N PRO A 23 -14.02 4.00 0.54
CA PRO A 23 -14.37 4.83 -0.61
C PRO A 23 -13.30 5.86 -0.96
N ARG A 24 -12.18 5.87 -0.25
CA ARG A 24 -11.11 6.85 -0.47
C ARG A 24 -10.54 6.73 -1.86
N HIS A 25 -10.21 7.86 -2.45
CA HIS A 25 -9.55 7.94 -3.75
C HIS A 25 -8.06 7.75 -3.57
N LEU A 26 -7.53 6.66 -4.10
CA LEU A 26 -6.12 6.29 -4.00
C LEU A 26 -5.43 6.47 -5.34
N ILE A 27 -4.26 7.09 -5.33
CA ILE A 27 -3.42 7.24 -6.51
C ILE A 27 -1.99 6.84 -6.13
N VAL A 28 -1.36 6.03 -6.98
CA VAL A 28 0.06 5.70 -6.89
C VAL A 28 0.73 6.22 -8.15
N ARG A 29 1.73 7.09 -8.01
CA ARG A 29 2.45 7.71 -9.11
C ARG A 29 3.94 7.50 -8.98
N TYR A 30 4.62 7.49 -10.13
CA TYR A 30 6.07 7.40 -10.17
C TYR A 30 6.57 8.17 -11.40
N GLN A 31 7.47 9.13 -11.17
CA GLN A 31 8.06 9.96 -12.22
C GLN A 31 7.01 10.57 -13.18
N GLY A 32 5.94 11.12 -12.59
CA GLY A 32 4.88 11.77 -13.36
C GLY A 32 3.88 10.82 -14.00
N GLN A 33 4.05 9.51 -13.86
CA GLN A 33 3.14 8.52 -14.41
C GLN A 33 2.24 7.96 -13.32
N THR A 34 0.96 7.78 -13.62
CA THR A 34 0.02 7.09 -12.72
C THR A 34 0.16 5.60 -12.91
N ILE A 35 0.59 4.90 -11.85
CA ILE A 35 0.72 3.45 -11.84
C ILE A 35 -0.61 2.79 -11.54
N ALA A 36 -1.32 3.31 -10.56
CA ALA A 36 -2.62 2.78 -10.14
C ALA A 36 -3.51 3.90 -9.62
N GLU A 37 -4.80 3.75 -9.82
CA GLU A 37 -5.79 4.70 -9.33
C GLU A 37 -7.10 3.97 -9.11
N THR A 38 -7.73 4.17 -7.94
CA THR A 38 -8.99 3.50 -7.62
C THR A 38 -9.76 4.23 -6.51
N LYS A 39 -11.08 4.05 -6.52
CA LYS A 39 -11.96 4.38 -5.39
C LYS A 39 -12.62 3.12 -4.84
N ASP A 40 -12.08 1.95 -5.19
CA ASP A 40 -12.67 0.64 -4.89
C ASP A 40 -11.66 -0.27 -4.19
N ALA A 41 -10.93 0.28 -3.22
CA ALA A 41 -9.91 -0.45 -2.49
C ALA A 41 -10.47 -1.05 -1.19
N TYR A 42 -9.73 -2.00 -0.65
CA TYR A 42 -9.85 -2.40 0.75
C TYR A 42 -8.77 -1.71 1.55
N TRP A 43 -9.04 -1.46 2.83
CA TRP A 43 -7.99 -1.11 3.78
C TRP A 43 -8.01 -2.09 4.93
N VAL A 44 -6.86 -2.25 5.55
CA VAL A 44 -6.68 -3.11 6.72
C VAL A 44 -6.21 -2.24 7.87
N LEU A 45 -6.95 -2.28 8.97
CA LEU A 45 -6.72 -1.48 10.17
C LEU A 45 -6.27 -2.39 11.30
N GLU A 46 -5.08 -2.15 11.81
CA GLU A 46 -4.51 -2.91 12.93
C GLU A 46 -3.97 -1.95 13.97
N THR A 47 -4.13 -2.30 15.26
CA THR A 47 -3.67 -1.50 16.39
C THR A 47 -2.23 -1.03 16.21
N HIS A 48 -1.99 0.26 16.41
CA HIS A 48 -0.69 0.92 16.31
C HIS A 48 -0.06 0.92 14.91
N HIS A 49 -0.87 0.67 13.87
CA HIS A 49 -0.39 0.74 12.50
C HIS A 49 -1.19 1.77 11.70
N SER A 50 -0.51 2.46 10.80
CA SER A 50 -1.20 3.21 9.75
C SER A 50 -1.93 2.23 8.83
N PRO A 51 -3.05 2.63 8.21
CA PRO A 51 -3.77 1.72 7.31
C PRO A 51 -2.90 1.20 6.19
N THR A 52 -3.05 -0.08 5.85
CA THR A 52 -2.53 -0.63 4.60
C THR A 52 -3.68 -0.70 3.61
N TYR A 53 -3.42 -0.26 2.39
CA TYR A 53 -4.43 -0.23 1.33
C TYR A 53 -4.16 -1.31 0.32
N TYR A 54 -5.23 -1.98 -0.12
CA TYR A 54 -5.18 -3.05 -1.10
C TYR A 54 -6.01 -2.63 -2.31
N LEU A 55 -5.33 -2.44 -3.42
CA LEU A 55 -5.92 -1.94 -4.65
C LEU A 55 -6.23 -3.12 -5.59
N PRO A 56 -7.39 -3.12 -6.27
CA PRO A 56 -7.64 -4.18 -7.26
C PRO A 56 -6.52 -4.22 -8.29
N VAL A 57 -6.11 -5.42 -8.69
CA VAL A 57 -5.10 -5.56 -9.76
C VAL A 57 -5.54 -4.85 -11.03
N THR A 58 -6.85 -4.81 -11.27
CA THR A 58 -7.42 -4.11 -12.42
C THR A 58 -7.26 -2.59 -12.37
N SER A 59 -6.89 -2.02 -11.21
CA SER A 59 -6.63 -0.58 -11.08
C SER A 59 -5.26 -0.17 -11.60
N LEU A 60 -4.37 -1.14 -11.86
CA LEU A 60 -3.06 -0.85 -12.41
C LEU A 60 -3.16 -0.45 -13.88
N SER A 61 -2.38 0.55 -14.26
CA SER A 61 -2.26 0.94 -15.67
C SER A 61 -1.72 -0.23 -16.49
N PRO A 62 -2.25 -0.49 -17.69
CA PRO A 62 -1.80 -1.61 -18.53
C PRO A 62 -0.36 -1.48 -19.01
N ASN A 63 0.26 -0.31 -18.85
CA ASN A 63 1.64 -0.09 -19.25
C ASN A 63 2.66 -0.72 -18.29
N PHE A 64 2.20 -1.20 -17.13
CA PHE A 64 3.09 -1.73 -16.09
C PHE A 64 2.82 -3.22 -15.91
N ARG A 65 3.91 -3.98 -15.76
CA ARG A 65 3.81 -5.43 -15.58
C ARG A 65 4.40 -5.83 -14.24
N LEU A 66 3.63 -6.61 -13.48
CA LEU A 66 4.07 -7.21 -12.22
C LEU A 66 4.60 -8.60 -12.47
N THR A 67 5.75 -8.92 -11.86
CA THR A 67 6.35 -10.24 -11.89
C THR A 67 6.65 -10.68 -10.46
N PRO A 68 6.18 -11.86 -10.00
CA PRO A 68 6.51 -12.33 -8.66
C PRO A 68 8.01 -12.47 -8.46
N THR A 69 8.49 -12.09 -7.27
CA THR A 69 9.88 -12.32 -6.86
C THR A 69 9.96 -13.58 -5.99
N THR A 70 11.16 -13.92 -5.55
CA THR A 70 11.36 -15.03 -4.63
C THR A 70 11.05 -14.67 -3.18
N LYS A 71 10.85 -13.38 -2.88
CA LYS A 71 10.56 -12.94 -1.52
C LYS A 71 9.14 -13.33 -1.13
N SER A 72 8.98 -13.85 0.09
CA SER A 72 7.67 -14.02 0.71
C SER A 72 7.81 -13.75 2.21
N THR A 73 6.72 -13.32 2.83
CA THR A 73 6.64 -13.13 4.28
C THR A 73 5.35 -13.72 4.80
N PHE A 74 5.36 -14.14 6.06
CA PHE A 74 4.18 -14.74 6.68
C PHE A 74 3.55 -13.77 7.67
N CYS A 75 2.23 -13.58 7.53
CA CYS A 75 1.41 -12.85 8.50
C CYS A 75 0.49 -13.85 9.20
N GLU A 76 0.53 -13.87 10.53
CA GLU A 76 -0.28 -14.81 11.32
C GLU A 76 -1.78 -14.67 11.06
N TYR A 77 -2.23 -13.47 10.66
CA TYR A 77 -3.65 -13.22 10.38
C TYR A 77 -4.04 -13.47 8.93
N LYS A 78 -3.19 -13.04 7.97
CA LYS A 78 -3.55 -13.00 6.55
C LYS A 78 -2.96 -14.12 5.71
N GLY A 79 -1.88 -14.77 6.19
CA GLY A 79 -1.20 -15.84 5.46
C GLY A 79 0.10 -15.38 4.82
N TRP A 80 0.50 -16.06 3.72
CA TRP A 80 1.74 -15.76 3.02
C TRP A 80 1.57 -14.62 2.03
N ALA A 81 2.45 -13.63 2.13
CA ALA A 81 2.51 -12.53 1.16
C ALA A 81 3.48 -12.87 0.05
N THR A 82 3.08 -12.59 -1.18
CA THR A 82 3.91 -12.64 -2.38
C THR A 82 4.36 -11.23 -2.73
N TYR A 83 5.63 -11.06 -3.05
CA TYR A 83 6.19 -9.77 -3.44
C TYR A 83 6.43 -9.73 -4.94
N TYR A 84 6.43 -8.52 -5.51
CA TYR A 84 6.51 -8.33 -6.96
C TYR A 84 7.60 -7.35 -7.35
N SER A 85 8.19 -7.59 -8.52
CA SER A 85 8.88 -6.57 -9.30
C SER A 85 7.89 -5.92 -10.23
N ILE A 86 8.06 -4.63 -10.46
CA ILE A 86 7.32 -3.89 -11.47
C ILE A 86 8.28 -3.34 -12.50
N SER A 87 7.97 -3.55 -13.78
CA SER A 87 8.72 -2.97 -14.89
C SER A 87 8.04 -1.68 -15.32
N LEU A 88 8.81 -0.62 -15.32
CA LEU A 88 8.34 0.73 -15.63
C LEU A 88 9.02 1.20 -16.92
N PRO A 89 8.26 1.65 -17.95
CA PRO A 89 8.87 2.30 -19.07
C PRO A 89 9.44 3.65 -18.61
N LEU A 90 10.73 3.89 -18.87
CA LEU A 90 11.32 5.19 -18.58
C LEU A 90 10.91 6.20 -19.65
N PRO A 91 10.43 7.38 -19.26
CA PRO A 91 10.21 8.45 -20.22
C PRO A 91 11.57 9.01 -20.62
N SER A 92 12.24 8.34 -21.55
CA SER A 92 13.54 8.84 -22.03
C SER A 92 13.37 9.25 -23.47
N ALA A 93 13.51 10.55 -23.70
CA ALA A 93 13.44 11.15 -25.03
C ALA A 93 14.66 10.80 -25.90
N SER A 94 15.68 10.12 -25.37
CA SER A 94 16.95 9.97 -26.06
C SER A 94 17.52 8.56 -26.08
N SER A 95 16.81 7.56 -25.60
CA SER A 95 17.40 6.24 -25.55
C SER A 95 17.19 5.49 -26.84
N ARG A 96 18.29 4.99 -27.40
CA ARG A 96 18.31 4.11 -28.58
C ARG A 96 17.80 2.70 -28.23
N SER A 97 17.63 2.37 -26.95
CA SER A 97 17.01 1.14 -26.48
C SER A 97 16.05 1.49 -25.34
N PRO A 98 14.84 0.90 -25.33
CA PRO A 98 13.93 1.12 -24.21
C PRO A 98 14.60 0.57 -22.95
N GLN A 99 15.04 1.46 -22.08
CA GLN A 99 15.51 1.08 -20.76
C GLN A 99 14.29 0.86 -19.89
N LYS A 100 14.13 -0.37 -19.41
CA LYS A 100 13.13 -0.70 -18.42
C LYS A 100 13.74 -0.47 -17.05
N HIS A 101 13.09 0.37 -16.26
CA HIS A 101 13.43 0.50 -14.86
C HIS A 101 12.63 -0.51 -14.08
N GLU A 102 13.31 -1.37 -13.31
CA GLU A 102 12.67 -2.41 -12.52
C GLU A 102 12.81 -2.09 -11.05
N ILE A 103 11.69 -2.13 -10.34
CA ILE A 103 11.64 -1.91 -8.89
C ILE A 103 11.09 -3.17 -8.25
N SER A 104 11.85 -3.74 -7.30
CA SER A 104 11.52 -5.04 -6.69
C SER A 104 11.10 -4.90 -5.24
N ASN A 105 10.14 -5.75 -4.84
CA ASN A 105 9.76 -5.98 -3.45
C ASN A 105 9.14 -4.76 -2.74
N ARG A 106 8.55 -3.83 -3.50
CA ARG A 106 7.81 -2.69 -2.95
C ARG A 106 6.29 -2.81 -3.17
N ILE A 107 5.86 -3.95 -3.72
CA ILE A 107 4.45 -4.29 -3.94
C ILE A 107 4.25 -5.71 -3.45
N TRP A 108 3.16 -5.97 -2.73
CA TRP A 108 2.85 -7.33 -2.27
C TRP A 108 1.38 -7.65 -2.43
N SER A 109 1.05 -8.94 -2.36
CA SER A 109 -0.32 -9.42 -2.34
C SER A 109 -0.44 -10.68 -1.48
N TYR A 110 -1.67 -11.00 -1.11
CA TYR A 110 -2.00 -12.29 -0.51
C TYR A 110 -2.78 -13.09 -1.54
N GLN A 111 -2.09 -14.02 -2.23
CA GLN A 111 -2.70 -14.83 -3.30
C GLN A 111 -3.62 -15.92 -2.75
N SER A 112 -3.31 -16.42 -1.55
CA SER A 112 -4.11 -17.42 -0.85
C SER A 112 -4.30 -16.96 0.59
N PRO A 113 -5.08 -15.89 0.79
CA PRO A 113 -5.28 -15.36 2.15
C PRO A 113 -6.09 -16.34 2.99
N THR A 114 -5.96 -16.21 4.33
CA THR A 114 -6.82 -16.96 5.23
C THR A 114 -8.28 -16.60 4.99
N PRO A 115 -9.24 -17.48 5.35
CA PRO A 115 -10.65 -17.25 5.01
C PRO A 115 -11.21 -15.89 5.42
N GLN A 116 -10.79 -15.37 6.56
CA GLN A 116 -11.24 -14.07 7.05
C GLN A 116 -10.84 -12.91 6.13
N TYR A 117 -9.74 -13.07 5.38
CA TYR A 117 -9.20 -12.03 4.51
C TYR A 117 -9.27 -12.40 3.03
N GLU A 118 -10.14 -13.33 2.67
CA GLU A 118 -10.26 -13.84 1.30
C GLU A 118 -10.50 -12.74 0.27
N ALA A 119 -11.17 -11.66 0.65
CA ALA A 119 -11.44 -10.54 -0.25
C ALA A 119 -10.16 -9.83 -0.73
N LEU A 120 -9.02 -10.01 -0.05
CA LEU A 120 -7.75 -9.44 -0.49
C LEU A 120 -7.15 -10.14 -1.71
N LYS A 121 -7.64 -11.34 -2.04
CA LYS A 121 -7.22 -12.03 -3.27
C LYS A 121 -7.52 -11.14 -4.48
N GLY A 122 -6.57 -11.03 -5.41
CA GLY A 122 -6.72 -10.16 -6.57
C GLY A 122 -6.45 -8.68 -6.30
N HIS A 123 -5.90 -8.36 -5.14
CA HIS A 123 -5.54 -7.01 -4.74
C HIS A 123 -4.05 -6.93 -4.45
N VAL A 124 -3.47 -5.75 -4.65
CA VAL A 124 -2.06 -5.49 -4.36
C VAL A 124 -1.94 -4.31 -3.42
N SER A 125 -0.89 -4.33 -2.60
CA SER A 125 -0.55 -3.24 -1.70
C SER A 125 0.81 -2.69 -2.06
N PHE A 126 0.97 -1.38 -1.90
CA PHE A 126 2.20 -0.66 -2.22
C PHE A 126 2.83 -0.13 -0.94
N TYR A 127 4.17 -0.30 -0.79
CA TYR A 127 4.91 0.58 0.11
C TYR A 127 4.77 2.01 -0.38
N THR A 128 4.99 2.98 0.49
CA THR A 128 4.87 4.39 0.08
C THR A 128 6.05 4.88 -0.75
N GLY A 129 7.19 4.23 -0.68
CA GLY A 129 8.35 4.55 -1.49
C GLY A 129 8.75 3.39 -2.37
N PRO A 130 9.34 3.63 -3.54
CA PRO A 130 9.75 4.91 -4.12
C PRO A 130 8.64 5.68 -4.82
N TRP A 131 7.41 5.25 -4.66
CA TRP A 131 6.23 5.87 -5.27
C TRP A 131 5.85 7.15 -4.58
N HIS A 132 4.96 7.91 -5.24
CA HIS A 132 4.22 8.99 -4.61
C HIS A 132 2.77 8.52 -4.48
N CYS A 133 2.34 8.27 -3.25
CA CYS A 133 1.00 7.77 -2.97
C CYS A 133 0.12 8.89 -2.41
N PHE A 134 -1.16 8.88 -2.79
CA PHE A 134 -2.11 9.91 -2.38
C PHE A 134 -3.40 9.27 -1.91
N VAL A 135 -3.96 9.80 -0.83
CA VAL A 135 -5.28 9.45 -0.31
C VAL A 135 -6.12 10.71 -0.31
N ASP A 136 -7.20 10.74 -1.10
CA ASP A 136 -8.09 11.90 -1.25
C ASP A 136 -7.32 13.19 -1.54
N GLY A 137 -6.28 13.09 -2.36
CA GLY A 137 -5.45 14.22 -2.77
C GLY A 137 -4.31 14.57 -1.81
N GLU A 138 -4.26 13.97 -0.64
CA GLU A 138 -3.17 14.20 0.31
C GLU A 138 -2.01 13.23 0.05
N LYS A 139 -0.78 13.76 -0.02
CA LYS A 139 0.40 12.93 -0.18
C LYS A 139 0.67 12.15 1.12
N VAL A 140 0.82 10.84 0.97
CA VAL A 140 1.01 9.91 2.07
C VAL A 140 2.47 9.94 2.56
N VAL A 141 2.64 9.79 3.87
CA VAL A 141 3.94 9.61 4.52
C VAL A 141 4.06 8.13 4.92
N PRO A 142 5.24 7.50 4.75
CA PRO A 142 5.39 6.10 5.16
C PRO A 142 5.27 5.94 6.67
N GLN A 143 4.71 4.81 7.10
CA GLN A 143 4.76 4.41 8.49
C GLN A 143 6.23 4.30 8.92
N PRO A 144 6.60 4.77 10.12
CA PRO A 144 8.00 4.73 10.57
C PRO A 144 8.60 3.33 10.45
N GLY A 145 9.90 3.27 10.12
CA GLY A 145 10.65 2.03 9.98
C GLY A 145 10.58 1.38 8.60
N ASP A 146 9.70 1.82 7.72
CA ASP A 146 9.54 1.33 6.33
C ASP A 146 9.38 -0.21 6.22
N PHE A 147 8.99 -0.87 7.30
CA PHE A 147 8.80 -2.32 7.34
C PHE A 147 7.34 -2.69 7.14
N TYR A 148 6.43 -1.93 7.73
CA TYR A 148 5.01 -2.31 7.82
C TYR A 148 4.18 -1.92 6.61
N GLY A 149 4.62 -0.96 5.81
CA GLY A 149 3.93 -0.55 4.58
C GLY A 149 2.65 0.26 4.78
N GLY A 150 2.38 0.72 6.00
CA GLY A 150 1.22 1.54 6.27
C GLY A 150 1.32 2.93 5.65
N TRP A 151 0.18 3.49 5.27
CA TRP A 151 0.08 4.82 4.66
C TRP A 151 -0.41 5.82 5.70
N THR A 152 0.44 6.78 6.06
CA THR A 152 0.12 7.77 7.07
C THR A 152 -0.39 9.05 6.43
N THR A 153 -1.56 9.50 6.88
CA THR A 153 -2.19 10.76 6.45
C THR A 153 -2.50 11.60 7.67
N SER A 154 -2.90 12.85 7.44
CA SER A 154 -3.24 13.78 8.51
C SER A 154 -4.49 13.40 9.31
N GLU A 155 -5.29 12.46 8.80
CA GLU A 155 -6.49 11.98 9.52
C GLU A 155 -6.17 11.07 10.71
N LEU A 156 -4.90 10.61 10.84
CA LEU A 156 -4.51 9.66 11.86
C LEU A 156 -3.98 10.35 13.12
N ASP A 157 -4.42 9.84 14.27
CA ASP A 157 -3.89 10.18 15.58
C ASP A 157 -3.33 8.93 16.26
N GLY A 158 -2.47 9.14 17.26
CA GLY A 158 -1.94 8.07 18.07
C GLY A 158 -0.55 7.64 17.65
N LEU A 159 0.06 6.79 18.46
CA LEU A 159 1.43 6.32 18.27
C LEU A 159 1.47 5.13 17.34
N VAL A 160 2.22 5.26 16.23
CA VAL A 160 2.37 4.20 15.23
C VAL A 160 3.66 3.43 15.47
N LYS A 161 3.58 2.11 15.30
CA LYS A 161 4.72 1.22 15.44
C LYS A 161 5.77 1.46 14.36
N GLY A 162 7.04 1.30 14.70
CA GLY A 162 8.16 1.42 13.77
C GLY A 162 9.16 2.51 14.09
N SER A 163 8.81 3.50 14.94
CA SER A 163 9.75 4.51 15.40
C SER A 163 10.56 4.00 16.60
N ALA A 164 11.63 4.72 16.94
CA ALA A 164 12.44 4.40 18.13
C ALA A 164 11.60 4.44 19.41
N GLU A 165 10.59 5.31 19.46
CA GLU A 165 9.69 5.47 20.60
C GLU A 165 8.75 4.29 20.80
N THR A 166 8.61 3.42 19.81
CA THR A 166 7.67 2.30 19.84
C THR A 166 8.38 0.94 19.94
N ARG A 167 9.66 0.89 20.29
CA ARG A 167 10.40 -0.37 20.38
C ARG A 167 9.79 -1.37 21.37
N TRP A 168 9.09 -0.86 22.37
CA TRP A 168 8.47 -1.67 23.42
C TRP A 168 7.13 -2.28 23.02
N MET A 169 6.62 -1.97 21.87
CA MET A 169 5.31 -2.44 21.39
C MET A 169 5.36 -3.83 20.77
#